data_b096236b1e9ba2ce06607fc5c55a5f02
#
_entry.id   b096236b1e9ba2ce06607fc5c55a5f02
#
_cell.length_a   1.000
_cell.length_b   1.000
_cell.length_c   1.000
_cell.angle_alpha   90.00
_cell.angle_beta   90.00
_cell.angle_gamma   90.00
#
_symmetry.space_group_name_H-M   'P 1'
#
loop_
_entity.id
_entity.type
_entity.pdbx_description
1 polymer ?
#
loop_
_entity_poly.entity_id
_entity_poly.type
_entity_poly.pdbx_seq_one_letter_code
_entity_poly.pdbx_strand_id
1 'polypeptide(L)'
;MSALRSTPHGSRRDRSAIAVKGFLPLLFAGMCWHWARWGIAFLCAFWINEVTDSPRMVQLTGTTMWAPLLFGGALGGVFADRFDRLRTIQWQLALLVPTVAFVGLLEMNNRLSTWIIYPFLLFAGVGWVGDMTSRRALVLEIVGTQRIDNAMAYESFTLASGVAVGNLIGGSVAQTLGVGEAFFVVGGLLLAGFLCLYWVPPRTGVVSAAFDSSSTVQELKEGFALVKTNSGLLSILGVTVVANFFLFSYFPAVQRIGDRLDASPSQVGLIAAMTGFGMMTGSFVTGLWEPKRRGCVYIGGVAFGLLILIPFGLSNSVPMAALALFVAATGGGFFGATQSTLVLATVPNEMRGRAMGLLSMAIGALPVGTFVLG
;
A
#
# COMPACT_ATOMS: atom_id res chain seq x y z
N MET A 1 52.27 -2.44 -12.08
CA MET A 1 51.40 -2.02 -13.19
C MET A 1 50.53 -3.22 -13.56
N SER A 2 49.35 -3.29 -13.06
CA SER A 2 48.37 -4.33 -13.42
C SER A 2 47.04 -3.60 -13.68
N ALA A 3 46.55 -3.78 -14.89
CA ALA A 3 45.43 -3.07 -15.47
C ALA A 3 44.13 -3.36 -14.73
N LEU A 4 43.50 -2.31 -14.18
CA LEU A 4 42.09 -2.28 -13.82
C LEU A 4 41.27 -2.45 -15.11
N ARG A 5 40.79 -3.66 -15.37
CA ARG A 5 39.82 -3.95 -16.42
C ARG A 5 38.52 -3.20 -16.05
N SER A 6 38.22 -2.16 -16.79
CA SER A 6 36.90 -1.52 -16.83
C SER A 6 35.88 -2.58 -17.28
N THR A 7 34.96 -2.94 -16.39
CA THR A 7 33.76 -3.70 -16.77
C THR A 7 32.95 -2.88 -17.80
N PRO A 8 32.57 -3.49 -18.94
CA PRO A 8 31.78 -2.77 -19.94
C PRO A 8 30.46 -2.34 -19.33
N HIS A 9 30.13 -1.05 -19.45
CA HIS A 9 28.81 -0.51 -19.13
C HIS A 9 27.81 -1.21 -20.06
N GLY A 10 27.05 -2.18 -19.53
CA GLY A 10 25.94 -2.79 -20.24
C GLY A 10 24.97 -1.70 -20.73
N SER A 11 24.46 -1.88 -21.94
CA SER A 11 23.55 -0.92 -22.58
C SER A 11 22.33 -0.64 -21.66
N ARG A 12 21.71 0.54 -21.77
CA ARG A 12 20.48 0.87 -21.01
C ARG A 12 19.39 -0.20 -21.15
N ARG A 13 19.33 -0.92 -22.29
CA ARG A 13 18.44 -2.06 -22.52
C ARG A 13 18.70 -3.24 -21.60
N ASP A 14 19.97 -3.52 -21.24
CA ASP A 14 20.33 -4.64 -20.37
C ASP A 14 19.93 -4.43 -18.91
N ARG A 15 19.59 -3.19 -18.50
CA ARG A 15 19.17 -2.84 -17.13
C ARG A 15 17.65 -2.73 -16.96
N SER A 16 16.87 -2.85 -18.03
CA SER A 16 15.40 -2.70 -17.95
C SER A 16 14.74 -3.98 -17.42
N ALA A 17 13.99 -3.88 -16.33
CA ALA A 17 13.21 -4.97 -15.78
C ALA A 17 12.09 -5.44 -16.73
N ILE A 18 11.50 -4.53 -17.51
CA ILE A 18 10.42 -4.84 -18.47
C ILE A 18 10.88 -5.84 -19.54
N ALA A 19 12.17 -5.87 -19.87
CA ALA A 19 12.71 -6.82 -20.85
C ALA A 19 12.77 -8.26 -20.32
N VAL A 20 12.56 -8.48 -19.02
CA VAL A 20 12.61 -9.81 -18.40
C VAL A 20 11.28 -10.52 -18.58
N LYS A 21 11.33 -11.73 -19.17
CA LYS A 21 10.14 -12.56 -19.38
C LYS A 21 9.44 -12.84 -18.04
N GLY A 22 8.14 -12.54 -17.97
CA GLY A 22 7.31 -12.74 -16.79
C GLY A 22 7.20 -11.50 -15.86
N PHE A 23 8.07 -10.49 -16.01
CA PHE A 23 7.96 -9.28 -15.19
C PHE A 23 6.76 -8.41 -15.60
N LEU A 24 6.54 -8.20 -16.89
CA LEU A 24 5.42 -7.36 -17.37
C LEU A 24 4.04 -7.92 -16.98
N PRO A 25 3.72 -9.24 -17.15
CA PRO A 25 2.49 -9.82 -16.62
C PRO A 25 2.35 -9.66 -15.10
N LEU A 26 3.43 -9.85 -14.34
CA LEU A 26 3.41 -9.66 -12.88
C LEU A 26 3.13 -8.20 -12.51
N LEU A 27 3.76 -7.25 -13.19
CA LEU A 27 3.55 -5.83 -13.00
C LEU A 27 2.10 -5.43 -13.29
N PHE A 28 1.54 -5.91 -14.39
CA PHE A 28 0.14 -5.66 -14.75
C PHE A 28 -0.84 -6.27 -13.73
N ALA A 29 -0.59 -7.49 -13.28
CA ALA A 29 -1.34 -8.10 -12.19
C ALA A 29 -1.26 -7.27 -10.90
N GLY A 30 -0.10 -6.67 -10.61
CA GLY A 30 0.10 -5.73 -9.50
C GLY A 30 -0.72 -4.46 -9.65
N MET A 31 -0.75 -3.87 -10.85
CA MET A 31 -1.61 -2.70 -11.12
C MET A 31 -3.08 -3.02 -10.87
N CYS A 32 -3.60 -4.09 -11.48
CA CYS A 32 -4.98 -4.52 -11.29
C CYS A 32 -5.31 -4.75 -9.80
N TRP A 33 -4.41 -5.42 -9.08
CA TRP A 33 -4.55 -5.64 -7.64
C TRP A 33 -4.60 -4.32 -6.85
N HIS A 34 -3.67 -3.39 -7.06
CA HIS A 34 -3.64 -2.14 -6.33
C HIS A 34 -4.84 -1.24 -6.65
N TRP A 35 -5.28 -1.19 -7.92
CA TRP A 35 -6.47 -0.44 -8.32
C TRP A 35 -7.72 -1.05 -7.68
N ALA A 36 -7.88 -2.36 -7.73
CA ALA A 36 -9.01 -3.04 -7.11
C ALA A 36 -9.05 -2.87 -5.60
N ARG A 37 -7.92 -3.02 -4.92
CA ARG A 37 -7.82 -2.88 -3.47
C ARG A 37 -8.27 -1.51 -2.98
N TRP A 38 -7.82 -0.44 -3.62
CA TRP A 38 -8.24 0.92 -3.27
C TRP A 38 -9.68 1.20 -3.69
N GLY A 39 -10.15 0.61 -4.78
CA GLY A 39 -11.57 0.61 -5.15
C GLY A 39 -12.44 -0.08 -4.09
N ILE A 40 -12.04 -1.25 -3.58
CA ILE A 40 -12.72 -1.95 -2.47
C ILE A 40 -12.76 -1.06 -1.22
N ALA A 41 -11.61 -0.47 -0.83
CA ALA A 41 -11.55 0.40 0.33
C ALA A 41 -12.50 1.60 0.21
N PHE A 42 -12.53 2.24 -0.96
CA PHE A 42 -13.43 3.35 -1.26
C PHE A 42 -14.91 2.92 -1.19
N LEU A 43 -15.28 1.86 -1.92
CA LEU A 43 -16.66 1.40 -2.01
C LEU A 43 -17.22 0.96 -0.65
N CYS A 44 -16.42 0.25 0.15
CA CYS A 44 -16.86 -0.16 1.48
C CYS A 44 -17.04 1.04 2.42
N ALA A 45 -16.11 1.99 2.42
CA ALA A 45 -16.22 3.20 3.24
C ALA A 45 -17.40 4.07 2.77
N PHE A 46 -17.58 4.21 1.46
CA PHE A 46 -18.70 4.96 0.86
C PHE A 46 -20.04 4.31 1.22
N TRP A 47 -20.20 3.01 0.99
CA TRP A 47 -21.45 2.30 1.29
C TRP A 47 -21.79 2.33 2.79
N ILE A 48 -20.81 2.10 3.68
CA ILE A 48 -21.01 2.21 5.14
C ILE A 48 -21.47 3.62 5.51
N ASN A 49 -20.91 4.65 4.89
CA ASN A 49 -21.27 6.03 5.13
C ASN A 49 -22.73 6.31 4.74
N GLU A 50 -23.16 5.84 3.56
CA GLU A 50 -24.53 6.00 3.05
C GLU A 50 -25.59 5.31 3.93
N VAL A 51 -25.28 4.09 4.44
CA VAL A 51 -26.28 3.31 5.17
C VAL A 51 -26.30 3.56 6.68
N THR A 52 -25.24 4.11 7.27
CA THR A 52 -25.13 4.25 8.73
C THR A 52 -25.07 5.69 9.22
N ASP A 53 -24.66 6.61 8.37
CA ASP A 53 -24.35 8.02 8.73
C ASP A 53 -23.46 8.14 9.98
N SER A 54 -22.64 7.13 10.26
CA SER A 54 -21.82 7.03 11.45
C SER A 54 -20.33 7.21 11.13
N PRO A 55 -19.69 8.30 11.56
CA PRO A 55 -18.25 8.49 11.38
C PRO A 55 -17.41 7.33 11.93
N ARG A 56 -17.82 6.78 13.09
CA ARG A 56 -17.14 5.65 13.73
C ARG A 56 -17.18 4.39 12.86
N MET A 57 -18.33 4.09 12.26
CA MET A 57 -18.46 2.92 11.38
C MET A 57 -17.63 3.11 10.09
N VAL A 58 -17.59 4.31 9.54
CA VAL A 58 -16.73 4.62 8.39
C VAL A 58 -15.25 4.44 8.73
N GLN A 59 -14.78 4.97 9.86
CA GLN A 59 -13.39 4.79 10.30
C GLN A 59 -13.05 3.33 10.61
N LEU A 60 -14.01 2.56 11.12
CA LEU A 60 -13.82 1.14 11.39
C LEU A 60 -13.55 0.33 10.10
N THR A 61 -13.99 0.80 8.91
CA THR A 61 -13.64 0.16 7.64
C THR A 61 -12.13 0.20 7.41
N GLY A 62 -11.51 1.36 7.61
CA GLY A 62 -10.06 1.52 7.53
C GLY A 62 -9.35 0.69 8.60
N THR A 63 -9.78 0.78 9.85
CA THR A 63 -9.21 -0.01 10.96
C THR A 63 -9.22 -1.50 10.63
N THR A 64 -10.33 -2.04 10.16
CA THR A 64 -10.49 -3.47 9.85
C THR A 64 -9.62 -3.89 8.68
N MET A 65 -9.58 -3.09 7.61
CA MET A 65 -8.77 -3.39 6.43
C MET A 65 -7.27 -3.37 6.74
N TRP A 66 -6.83 -2.47 7.62
CA TRP A 66 -5.43 -2.32 7.95
C TRP A 66 -4.99 -3.15 9.17
N ALA A 67 -5.94 -3.70 9.97
CA ALA A 67 -5.65 -4.51 11.15
C ALA A 67 -4.63 -5.64 10.92
N PRO A 68 -4.64 -6.37 9.79
CA PRO A 68 -3.65 -7.43 9.53
C PRO A 68 -2.21 -6.91 9.50
N LEU A 69 -1.96 -5.62 9.24
CA LEU A 69 -0.61 -5.04 9.26
C LEU A 69 0.01 -5.03 10.67
N LEU A 70 -0.81 -4.98 11.73
CA LEU A 70 -0.32 -5.08 13.11
C LEU A 70 0.48 -6.39 13.32
N PHE A 71 0.05 -7.44 12.64
CA PHE A 71 0.65 -8.78 12.70
C PHE A 71 1.49 -9.10 11.46
N GLY A 72 1.57 -8.15 10.52
CA GLY A 72 2.11 -8.35 9.17
C GLY A 72 3.55 -8.81 9.13
N GLY A 73 4.38 -8.38 10.07
CA GLY A 73 5.77 -8.84 10.18
C GLY A 73 5.88 -10.34 10.50
N ALA A 74 5.03 -10.83 11.41
CA ALA A 74 5.01 -12.24 11.80
C ALA A 74 4.26 -13.12 10.77
N LEU A 75 3.11 -12.66 10.28
CA LEU A 75 2.31 -13.40 9.29
C LEU A 75 2.97 -13.41 7.92
N GLY A 76 3.55 -12.28 7.48
CA GLY A 76 4.17 -12.16 6.17
C GLY A 76 5.38 -13.08 5.99
N GLY A 77 6.20 -13.25 7.04
CA GLY A 77 7.31 -14.20 7.02
C GLY A 77 6.82 -15.64 6.86
N VAL A 78 5.80 -16.05 7.65
CA VAL A 78 5.21 -17.40 7.55
C VAL A 78 4.64 -17.70 6.15
N PHE A 79 3.97 -16.72 5.53
CA PHE A 79 3.42 -16.90 4.18
C PHE A 79 4.51 -16.96 3.11
N ALA A 80 5.52 -16.08 3.19
CA ALA A 80 6.59 -16.00 2.19
C ALA A 80 7.53 -17.21 2.21
N ASP A 81 7.69 -17.88 3.36
CA ASP A 81 8.65 -18.97 3.54
C ASP A 81 8.05 -20.36 3.35
N ARG A 82 6.73 -20.53 3.55
CA ARG A 82 6.07 -21.84 3.47
C ARG A 82 5.41 -22.14 2.15
N PHE A 83 5.02 -21.13 1.39
CA PHE A 83 4.26 -21.31 0.15
C PHE A 83 5.01 -20.77 -1.07
N ASP A 84 4.77 -21.40 -2.21
CA ASP A 84 5.21 -20.85 -3.50
C ASP A 84 4.64 -19.44 -3.69
N ARG A 85 5.51 -18.48 -3.93
CA ARG A 85 5.19 -17.04 -3.95
C ARG A 85 4.17 -16.69 -5.03
N LEU A 86 4.32 -17.29 -6.22
CA LEU A 86 3.37 -17.08 -7.32
C LEU A 86 2.01 -17.68 -6.98
N ARG A 87 1.99 -18.92 -6.43
CA ARG A 87 0.75 -19.57 -6.01
C ARG A 87 0.04 -18.82 -4.89
N THR A 88 0.78 -18.24 -3.95
CA THR A 88 0.20 -17.42 -2.87
C THR A 88 -0.58 -16.24 -3.45
N ILE A 89 0.02 -15.50 -4.41
CA ILE A 89 -0.67 -14.38 -5.07
C ILE A 89 -1.85 -14.89 -5.91
N GLN A 90 -1.71 -16.01 -6.60
CA GLN A 90 -2.80 -16.61 -7.38
C GLN A 90 -3.98 -17.01 -6.49
N TRP A 91 -3.74 -17.73 -5.39
CA TRP A 91 -4.79 -18.13 -4.44
C TRP A 91 -5.49 -16.94 -3.81
N GLN A 92 -4.73 -15.91 -3.45
CA GLN A 92 -5.29 -14.67 -2.92
C GLN A 92 -6.30 -14.05 -3.90
N LEU A 93 -5.92 -13.86 -5.17
CA LEU A 93 -6.82 -13.30 -6.18
C LEU A 93 -7.97 -14.24 -6.50
N ALA A 94 -7.72 -15.54 -6.61
CA ALA A 94 -8.75 -16.56 -6.88
C ALA A 94 -9.85 -16.58 -5.81
N LEU A 95 -9.51 -16.34 -4.55
CA LEU A 95 -10.47 -16.26 -3.45
C LEU A 95 -11.16 -14.91 -3.38
N LEU A 96 -10.44 -13.83 -3.68
CA LEU A 96 -10.97 -12.47 -3.55
C LEU A 96 -11.96 -12.14 -4.67
N VAL A 97 -11.75 -12.62 -5.90
CA VAL A 97 -12.66 -12.40 -7.04
C VAL A 97 -14.11 -12.82 -6.72
N PRO A 98 -14.40 -14.07 -6.31
CA PRO A 98 -15.77 -14.47 -6.00
C PRO A 98 -16.31 -13.76 -4.76
N THR A 99 -15.46 -13.42 -3.79
CA THR A 99 -15.88 -12.71 -2.57
C THR A 99 -16.33 -11.29 -2.89
N VAL A 100 -15.60 -10.56 -3.74
CA VAL A 100 -15.98 -9.22 -4.21
C VAL A 100 -17.27 -9.28 -5.02
N ALA A 101 -17.38 -10.25 -5.94
CA ALA A 101 -18.61 -10.44 -6.72
C ALA A 101 -19.83 -10.78 -5.82
N PHE A 102 -19.61 -11.57 -4.78
CA PHE A 102 -20.66 -11.89 -3.79
C PHE A 102 -21.13 -10.65 -3.04
N VAL A 103 -20.22 -9.77 -2.59
CA VAL A 103 -20.56 -8.50 -1.96
C VAL A 103 -21.37 -7.62 -2.91
N GLY A 104 -20.98 -7.51 -4.19
CA GLY A 104 -21.72 -6.77 -5.21
C GLY A 104 -23.13 -7.34 -5.42
N LEU A 105 -23.27 -8.69 -5.48
CA LEU A 105 -24.59 -9.34 -5.59
C LEU A 105 -25.49 -9.07 -4.39
N LEU A 106 -24.95 -9.07 -3.19
CA LEU A 106 -25.72 -8.77 -1.98
C LEU A 106 -26.22 -7.33 -2.00
N GLU A 107 -25.38 -6.39 -2.44
CA GLU A 107 -25.76 -4.98 -2.55
C GLU A 107 -26.86 -4.78 -3.58
N MET A 108 -26.73 -5.28 -4.81
CA MET A 108 -27.73 -5.17 -5.87
C MET A 108 -29.09 -5.78 -5.46
N ASN A 109 -29.11 -6.75 -4.57
CA ASN A 109 -30.33 -7.36 -4.03
C ASN A 109 -30.83 -6.70 -2.73
N ASN A 110 -30.22 -5.60 -2.28
CA ASN A 110 -30.53 -4.92 -1.00
C ASN A 110 -30.39 -5.86 0.21
N ARG A 111 -29.47 -6.82 0.17
CA ARG A 111 -29.19 -7.79 1.23
C ARG A 111 -27.81 -7.60 1.88
N LEU A 112 -27.06 -6.61 1.43
CA LEU A 112 -25.76 -6.31 2.04
C LEU A 112 -26.00 -5.74 3.44
N SER A 113 -25.23 -6.28 4.40
CA SER A 113 -25.26 -5.85 5.79
C SER A 113 -23.91 -5.28 6.21
N THR A 114 -23.91 -4.28 7.09
CA THR A 114 -22.69 -3.71 7.69
C THR A 114 -21.79 -4.78 8.30
N TRP A 115 -22.37 -5.81 8.90
CA TRP A 115 -21.65 -6.94 9.50
C TRP A 115 -20.93 -7.84 8.50
N ILE A 116 -21.28 -7.79 7.21
CA ILE A 116 -20.60 -8.53 6.13
C ILE A 116 -19.38 -7.76 5.62
N ILE A 117 -19.45 -6.42 5.61
CA ILE A 117 -18.39 -5.55 5.13
C ILE A 117 -17.11 -5.70 5.96
N TYR A 118 -17.18 -5.78 7.27
CA TYR A 118 -15.99 -5.85 8.12
C TYR A 118 -15.22 -7.17 7.97
N PRO A 119 -15.83 -8.37 8.05
CA PRO A 119 -15.13 -9.62 7.73
C PRO A 119 -14.56 -9.64 6.31
N PHE A 120 -15.27 -9.07 5.33
CA PHE A 120 -14.78 -8.94 3.96
C PHE A 120 -13.52 -8.05 3.89
N LEU A 121 -13.53 -6.88 4.55
CA LEU A 121 -12.37 -5.99 4.61
C LEU A 121 -11.19 -6.62 5.34
N LEU A 122 -11.44 -7.35 6.43
CA LEU A 122 -10.40 -8.09 7.13
C LEU A 122 -9.77 -9.14 6.22
N PHE A 123 -10.58 -9.90 5.48
CA PHE A 123 -10.11 -10.89 4.51
C PHE A 123 -9.27 -10.25 3.40
N ALA A 124 -9.73 -9.13 2.82
CA ALA A 124 -8.98 -8.37 1.83
C ALA A 124 -7.65 -7.83 2.40
N GLY A 125 -7.65 -7.41 3.66
CA GLY A 125 -6.46 -6.94 4.38
C GLY A 125 -5.42 -8.04 4.63
N VAL A 126 -5.86 -9.25 5.00
CA VAL A 126 -4.96 -10.43 5.11
C VAL A 126 -4.32 -10.74 3.77
N GLY A 127 -5.12 -10.73 2.70
CA GLY A 127 -4.62 -10.88 1.33
C GLY A 127 -3.54 -9.85 1.00
N TRP A 128 -3.71 -8.60 1.41
CA TRP A 128 -2.71 -7.56 1.17
C TRP A 128 -1.37 -7.84 1.85
N VAL A 129 -1.35 -8.30 3.08
CA VAL A 129 -0.10 -8.67 3.77
C VAL A 129 0.61 -9.80 3.02
N GLY A 130 -0.12 -10.83 2.59
CA GLY A 130 0.41 -11.92 1.79
C GLY A 130 0.97 -11.48 0.44
N ASP A 131 0.26 -10.59 -0.29
CA ASP A 131 0.72 -10.05 -1.56
C ASP A 131 2.00 -9.22 -1.40
N MET A 132 2.02 -8.30 -0.42
CA MET A 132 3.15 -7.39 -0.21
C MET A 132 4.47 -8.13 0.01
N THR A 133 4.45 -9.22 0.76
CA THR A 133 5.64 -10.04 1.04
C THR A 133 6.01 -10.93 -0.14
N SER A 134 5.04 -11.67 -0.68
CA SER A 134 5.26 -12.62 -1.78
C SER A 134 5.64 -11.92 -3.08
N ARG A 135 5.01 -10.80 -3.41
CA ARG A 135 5.26 -10.05 -4.65
C ARG A 135 6.68 -9.48 -4.70
N ARG A 136 7.15 -8.83 -3.63
CA ARG A 136 8.51 -8.27 -3.59
C ARG A 136 9.58 -9.35 -3.78
N ALA A 137 9.39 -10.50 -3.13
CA ALA A 137 10.29 -11.62 -3.26
C ALA A 137 10.24 -12.25 -4.67
N LEU A 138 9.03 -12.38 -5.26
CA LEU A 138 8.86 -12.89 -6.62
C LEU A 138 9.45 -11.94 -7.68
N VAL A 139 9.33 -10.63 -7.49
CA VAL A 139 10.00 -9.63 -8.36
C VAL A 139 11.50 -9.85 -8.35
N LEU A 140 12.13 -9.99 -7.18
CA LEU A 140 13.57 -10.25 -7.07
C LEU A 140 13.97 -11.54 -7.79
N GLU A 141 13.20 -12.60 -7.66
CA GLU A 141 13.44 -13.88 -8.35
C GLU A 141 13.35 -13.76 -9.88
N ILE A 142 12.43 -12.94 -10.37
CA ILE A 142 12.21 -12.76 -11.81
C ILE A 142 13.32 -11.91 -12.43
N VAL A 143 13.61 -10.74 -11.84
CA VAL A 143 14.49 -9.75 -12.47
C VAL A 143 15.96 -9.88 -12.05
N GLY A 144 16.22 -10.54 -10.92
CA GLY A 144 17.55 -10.66 -10.32
C GLY A 144 18.03 -9.36 -9.66
N THR A 145 19.15 -9.45 -8.92
CA THR A 145 19.70 -8.34 -8.12
C THR A 145 20.12 -7.13 -8.96
N GLN A 146 20.56 -7.34 -10.21
CA GLN A 146 21.04 -6.26 -11.08
C GLN A 146 19.94 -5.31 -11.58
N ARG A 147 18.69 -5.77 -11.60
CA ARG A 147 17.54 -5.02 -12.13
C ARG A 147 16.51 -4.68 -11.06
N ILE A 148 16.77 -5.06 -9.82
CA ILE A 148 15.81 -4.93 -8.72
C ILE A 148 15.38 -3.47 -8.49
N ASP A 149 16.30 -2.53 -8.53
CA ASP A 149 16.00 -1.11 -8.31
C ASP A 149 15.04 -0.57 -9.37
N ASN A 150 15.26 -0.95 -10.64
CA ASN A 150 14.37 -0.57 -11.73
C ASN A 150 12.99 -1.23 -11.59
N ALA A 151 12.94 -2.51 -11.23
CA ALA A 151 11.69 -3.23 -11.00
C ALA A 151 10.89 -2.64 -9.83
N MET A 152 11.56 -2.32 -8.72
CA MET A 152 10.92 -1.73 -7.54
C MET A 152 10.40 -0.31 -7.80
N ALA A 153 11.02 0.44 -8.72
CA ALA A 153 10.48 1.71 -9.17
C ALA A 153 9.12 1.54 -9.88
N TYR A 154 8.98 0.54 -10.76
CA TYR A 154 7.71 0.19 -11.38
C TYR A 154 6.68 -0.29 -10.37
N GLU A 155 7.06 -1.15 -9.42
CA GLU A 155 6.15 -1.60 -8.34
C GLU A 155 5.67 -0.42 -7.48
N SER A 156 6.54 0.53 -7.16
CA SER A 156 6.17 1.75 -6.42
C SER A 156 5.18 2.60 -7.21
N PHE A 157 5.35 2.69 -8.54
CA PHE A 157 4.40 3.37 -9.42
C PHE A 157 3.03 2.67 -9.40
N THR A 158 2.98 1.32 -9.48
CA THR A 158 1.71 0.57 -9.43
C THR A 158 0.98 0.80 -8.11
N LEU A 159 1.72 0.82 -6.99
CA LEU A 159 1.17 1.09 -5.66
C LEU A 159 0.54 2.49 -5.58
N ALA A 160 1.26 3.52 -5.99
CA ALA A 160 0.80 4.91 -5.95
C ALA A 160 -0.36 5.16 -6.93
N SER A 161 -0.28 4.60 -8.14
CA SER A 161 -1.38 4.64 -9.11
C SER A 161 -2.64 3.93 -8.58
N GLY A 162 -2.45 2.90 -7.74
CA GLY A 162 -3.55 2.20 -7.08
C GLY A 162 -4.43 3.14 -6.27
N VAL A 163 -3.82 4.01 -5.47
CA VAL A 163 -4.55 5.01 -4.67
C VAL A 163 -5.33 5.96 -5.57
N ALA A 164 -4.71 6.48 -6.62
CA ALA A 164 -5.34 7.43 -7.54
C ALA A 164 -6.48 6.76 -8.34
N VAL A 165 -6.12 5.74 -9.12
CA VAL A 165 -7.04 5.12 -10.09
C VAL A 165 -8.12 4.29 -9.39
N GLY A 166 -7.81 3.58 -8.31
CA GLY A 166 -8.78 2.78 -7.57
C GLY A 166 -9.91 3.62 -6.99
N ASN A 167 -9.59 4.77 -6.37
CA ASN A 167 -10.60 5.68 -5.85
C ASN A 167 -11.42 6.35 -6.97
N LEU A 168 -10.79 6.73 -8.10
CA LEU A 168 -11.51 7.26 -9.26
C LEU A 168 -12.49 6.23 -9.84
N ILE A 169 -12.06 4.99 -10.02
CA ILE A 169 -12.93 3.90 -10.51
C ILE A 169 -14.07 3.70 -9.52
N GLY A 170 -13.76 3.56 -8.22
CA GLY A 170 -14.78 3.37 -7.18
C GLY A 170 -15.85 4.44 -7.21
N GLY A 171 -15.45 5.71 -7.17
CA GLY A 171 -16.39 6.85 -7.14
C GLY A 171 -17.14 7.04 -8.46
N SER A 172 -16.44 6.96 -9.60
CA SER A 172 -17.09 7.20 -10.92
C SER A 172 -18.07 6.08 -11.29
N VAL A 173 -17.71 4.82 -11.04
CA VAL A 173 -18.60 3.69 -11.35
C VAL A 173 -19.77 3.64 -10.38
N ALA A 174 -19.55 3.90 -9.08
CA ALA A 174 -20.64 3.99 -8.10
C ALA A 174 -21.67 5.05 -8.48
N GLN A 175 -21.22 6.20 -9.01
CA GLN A 175 -22.14 7.25 -9.46
C GLN A 175 -22.92 6.89 -10.72
N THR A 176 -22.30 6.20 -11.68
CA THR A 176 -22.90 6.00 -13.01
C THR A 176 -23.70 4.73 -13.11
N LEU A 177 -23.28 3.67 -12.44
CA LEU A 177 -23.90 2.34 -12.52
C LEU A 177 -24.50 1.87 -11.20
N GLY A 178 -23.99 2.34 -10.08
CA GLY A 178 -24.36 1.90 -8.74
C GLY A 178 -23.18 1.26 -7.99
N VAL A 179 -23.35 1.09 -6.68
CA VAL A 179 -22.30 0.55 -5.79
C VAL A 179 -22.09 -0.95 -6.04
N GLY A 180 -23.18 -1.71 -6.25
CA GLY A 180 -23.10 -3.15 -6.54
C GLY A 180 -22.34 -3.44 -7.82
N GLU A 181 -22.65 -2.72 -8.89
CA GLU A 181 -21.97 -2.81 -10.19
C GLU A 181 -20.51 -2.39 -10.07
N ALA A 182 -20.21 -1.40 -9.23
CA ALA A 182 -18.83 -0.98 -8.99
C ALA A 182 -18.01 -2.11 -8.35
N PHE A 183 -18.57 -2.93 -7.47
CA PHE A 183 -17.91 -4.14 -6.97
C PHE A 183 -17.60 -5.14 -8.09
N PHE A 184 -18.49 -5.30 -9.09
CA PHE A 184 -18.21 -6.17 -10.24
C PHE A 184 -17.10 -5.63 -11.13
N VAL A 185 -17.02 -4.32 -11.36
CA VAL A 185 -15.91 -3.70 -12.10
C VAL A 185 -14.58 -3.96 -11.37
N VAL A 186 -14.55 -3.75 -10.07
CA VAL A 186 -13.37 -4.04 -9.24
C VAL A 186 -13.04 -5.54 -9.23
N GLY A 187 -14.04 -6.41 -9.17
CA GLY A 187 -13.90 -7.86 -9.33
C GLY A 187 -13.30 -8.25 -10.69
N GLY A 188 -13.72 -7.54 -11.75
CA GLY A 188 -13.18 -7.71 -13.10
C GLY A 188 -11.69 -7.35 -13.19
N LEU A 189 -11.24 -6.29 -12.50
CA LEU A 189 -9.82 -5.95 -12.38
C LEU A 189 -9.04 -7.06 -11.68
N LEU A 190 -9.56 -7.60 -10.57
CA LEU A 190 -8.93 -8.72 -9.86
C LEU A 190 -8.83 -9.96 -10.74
N LEU A 191 -9.88 -10.27 -11.49
CA LEU A 191 -9.90 -11.39 -12.44
C LEU A 191 -8.87 -11.19 -13.57
N ALA A 192 -8.78 -9.99 -14.14
CA ALA A 192 -7.77 -9.67 -15.15
C ALA A 192 -6.36 -9.85 -14.58
N GLY A 193 -6.10 -9.34 -13.36
CA GLY A 193 -4.83 -9.57 -12.67
C GLY A 193 -4.54 -11.05 -12.43
N PHE A 194 -5.53 -11.82 -11.98
CA PHE A 194 -5.42 -13.26 -11.78
C PHE A 194 -5.05 -13.99 -13.08
N LEU A 195 -5.74 -13.68 -14.17
CA LEU A 195 -5.47 -14.29 -15.47
C LEU A 195 -4.07 -13.95 -15.98
N CYS A 196 -3.60 -12.71 -15.76
CA CYS A 196 -2.24 -12.32 -16.15
C CYS A 196 -1.15 -13.11 -15.44
N LEU A 197 -1.38 -13.60 -14.22
CA LEU A 197 -0.40 -14.42 -13.49
C LEU A 197 -0.09 -15.76 -14.16
N TYR A 198 -0.95 -16.26 -15.03
CA TYR A 198 -0.68 -17.49 -15.81
C TYR A 198 0.44 -17.30 -16.85
N TRP A 199 0.72 -16.06 -17.27
CA TRP A 199 1.86 -15.76 -18.15
C TRP A 199 3.18 -15.52 -17.38
N VAL A 200 3.14 -15.55 -16.05
CA VAL A 200 4.36 -15.54 -15.23
C VAL A 200 4.94 -16.95 -15.21
N PRO A 201 6.18 -17.17 -15.67
CA PRO A 201 6.75 -18.51 -15.70
C PRO A 201 6.84 -19.09 -14.28
N PRO A 202 6.41 -20.33 -14.05
CA PRO A 202 6.62 -21.00 -12.77
C PRO A 202 8.12 -21.08 -12.50
N ARG A 203 8.53 -20.75 -11.30
CA ARG A 203 9.92 -20.90 -10.88
C ARG A 203 10.00 -21.97 -9.81
N THR A 204 10.82 -22.96 -10.05
CA THR A 204 11.27 -23.93 -9.07
C THR A 204 12.36 -23.26 -8.20
N GLY A 205 11.98 -22.23 -7.48
CA GLY A 205 12.85 -21.56 -6.52
C GLY A 205 12.76 -22.27 -5.19
N VAL A 206 13.89 -22.45 -4.57
CA VAL A 206 14.09 -23.03 -3.26
C VAL A 206 13.02 -22.52 -2.30
N VAL A 207 12.16 -23.42 -1.83
CA VAL A 207 11.37 -23.17 -0.61
C VAL A 207 12.44 -22.95 0.48
N SER A 208 12.55 -21.71 0.94
CA SER A 208 13.57 -21.32 1.91
C SER A 208 13.38 -22.12 3.19
N ALA A 209 14.48 -22.34 3.88
CA ALA A 209 14.60 -23.20 5.06
C ALA A 209 13.51 -22.96 6.10
N ALA A 210 13.16 -24.04 6.82
CA ALA A 210 12.15 -24.10 7.86
C ALA A 210 12.17 -22.87 8.78
N PHE A 211 11.03 -22.19 8.84
CA PHE A 211 10.78 -21.13 9.82
C PHE A 211 10.84 -21.73 11.21
N ASP A 212 11.86 -21.36 11.97
CA ASP A 212 11.93 -21.64 13.40
C ASP A 212 11.24 -20.50 14.16
N SER A 213 10.08 -20.79 14.73
CA SER A 213 9.31 -19.81 15.50
C SER A 213 10.07 -19.27 16.71
N SER A 214 11.04 -20.03 17.22
CA SER A 214 11.92 -19.59 18.30
C SER A 214 12.87 -18.48 17.83
N SER A 215 13.28 -18.49 16.56
CA SER A 215 14.12 -17.45 15.95
C SER A 215 13.38 -16.14 15.81
N THR A 216 12.09 -16.14 15.50
CA THR A 216 11.30 -14.91 15.27
C THR A 216 11.16 -14.07 16.53
N VAL A 217 10.89 -14.69 17.69
CA VAL A 217 10.81 -13.96 18.97
C VAL A 217 12.17 -13.41 19.36
N GLN A 218 13.23 -14.19 19.12
CA GLN A 218 14.59 -13.76 19.39
C GLN A 218 14.99 -12.60 18.47
N GLU A 219 14.69 -12.68 17.18
CA GLU A 219 14.94 -11.61 16.19
C GLU A 219 14.21 -10.32 16.55
N LEU A 220 12.95 -10.41 17.05
CA LEU A 220 12.20 -9.27 17.55
C LEU A 220 12.87 -8.64 18.77
N LYS A 221 13.30 -9.45 19.75
CA LYS A 221 14.00 -8.95 20.95
C LYS A 221 15.31 -8.25 20.56
N GLU A 222 16.08 -8.83 19.67
CA GLU A 222 17.33 -8.24 19.16
C GLU A 222 17.07 -6.96 18.36
N GLY A 223 15.97 -6.94 17.57
CA GLY A 223 15.49 -5.73 16.90
C GLY A 223 15.15 -4.60 17.87
N PHE A 224 14.41 -4.89 18.94
CA PHE A 224 14.10 -3.90 19.98
C PHE A 224 15.34 -3.45 20.77
N ALA A 225 16.33 -4.33 20.98
CA ALA A 225 17.60 -3.95 21.57
C ALA A 225 18.37 -2.99 20.66
N LEU A 226 18.34 -3.22 19.33
CA LEU A 226 18.93 -2.33 18.34
C LEU A 226 18.31 -0.93 18.39
N VAL A 227 16.99 -0.81 18.50
CA VAL A 227 16.29 0.48 18.61
C VAL A 227 16.75 1.25 19.84
N LYS A 228 16.92 0.58 20.98
CA LYS A 228 17.37 1.23 22.23
C LYS A 228 18.79 1.79 22.13
N THR A 229 19.64 1.18 21.33
CA THR A 229 21.06 1.59 21.16
C THR A 229 21.32 2.51 19.99
N ASN A 230 20.35 2.61 19.05
CA ASN A 230 20.48 3.42 17.82
C ASN A 230 19.43 4.53 17.77
N SER A 231 19.81 5.73 18.23
CA SER A 231 18.92 6.90 18.26
C SER A 231 18.40 7.31 16.86
N GLY A 232 19.19 7.10 15.81
CA GLY A 232 18.77 7.38 14.44
C GLY A 232 17.62 6.45 14.01
N LEU A 233 17.75 5.15 14.26
CA LEU A 233 16.68 4.19 13.97
C LEU A 233 15.43 4.47 14.80
N LEU A 234 15.59 4.77 16.10
CA LEU A 234 14.47 5.15 16.97
C LEU A 234 13.71 6.35 16.43
N SER A 235 14.43 7.39 15.99
CA SER A 235 13.81 8.60 15.41
C SER A 235 13.05 8.30 14.14
N ILE A 236 13.60 7.48 13.23
CA ILE A 236 12.94 7.09 11.98
C ILE A 236 11.66 6.30 12.28
N LEU A 237 11.72 5.31 13.17
CA LEU A 237 10.56 4.52 13.57
C LEU A 237 9.51 5.38 14.28
N GLY A 238 9.93 6.30 15.16
CA GLY A 238 9.02 7.23 15.84
C GLY A 238 8.26 8.12 14.86
N VAL A 239 8.94 8.71 13.88
CA VAL A 239 8.30 9.50 12.80
C VAL A 239 7.39 8.61 11.95
N THR A 240 7.77 7.36 11.67
CA THR A 240 6.90 6.41 10.97
C THR A 240 5.60 6.15 11.74
N VAL A 241 5.68 5.94 13.06
CA VAL A 241 4.49 5.77 13.91
C VAL A 241 3.60 7.01 13.86
N VAL A 242 4.17 8.19 14.04
CA VAL A 242 3.44 9.47 13.97
C VAL A 242 2.76 9.65 12.60
N ALA A 243 3.48 9.38 11.51
CA ALA A 243 2.92 9.50 10.16
C ALA A 243 1.75 8.53 9.94
N ASN A 244 1.90 7.27 10.34
CA ASN A 244 0.84 6.28 10.15
C ASN A 244 -0.34 6.51 11.09
N PHE A 245 -0.09 6.95 12.34
CA PHE A 245 -1.14 7.21 13.30
C PHE A 245 -1.94 8.49 12.97
N PHE A 246 -1.30 9.58 12.54
CA PHE A 246 -1.97 10.88 12.32
C PHE A 246 -2.13 11.22 10.83
N LEU A 247 -1.06 11.09 10.01
CA LEU A 247 -1.09 11.58 8.64
C LEU A 247 -1.92 10.69 7.71
N PHE A 248 -1.89 9.35 7.89
CA PHE A 248 -2.61 8.44 6.99
C PHE A 248 -3.98 7.97 7.53
N SER A 249 -4.33 8.29 8.77
CA SER A 249 -5.61 7.89 9.37
C SER A 249 -6.82 8.61 8.79
N TYR A 250 -6.63 9.63 7.96
CA TYR A 250 -7.73 10.37 7.32
C TYR A 250 -8.43 9.61 6.19
N PHE A 251 -7.85 8.53 5.64
CA PHE A 251 -8.39 7.88 4.44
C PHE A 251 -9.91 7.61 4.49
N PRO A 252 -10.46 7.02 5.53
CA PRO A 252 -11.90 6.82 5.60
C PRO A 252 -12.69 8.13 5.82
N ALA A 253 -12.07 9.14 6.44
CA ALA A 253 -12.73 10.42 6.72
C ALA A 253 -13.04 11.25 5.46
N VAL A 254 -12.45 10.91 4.30
CA VAL A 254 -12.75 11.56 3.02
C VAL A 254 -14.24 11.47 2.68
N GLN A 255 -14.90 10.37 3.05
CA GLN A 255 -16.34 10.20 2.85
C GLN A 255 -17.14 11.29 3.58
N ARG A 256 -16.81 11.53 4.85
CA ARG A 256 -17.47 12.55 5.68
C ARG A 256 -17.24 13.99 5.21
N ILE A 257 -16.06 14.26 4.64
CA ILE A 257 -15.80 15.54 3.97
C ILE A 257 -16.66 15.66 2.73
N GLY A 258 -16.83 14.58 1.96
CA GLY A 258 -17.74 14.52 0.82
C GLY A 258 -19.19 14.88 1.19
N ASP A 259 -19.73 14.26 2.24
CA ASP A 259 -21.10 14.54 2.72
C ASP A 259 -21.26 16.02 3.10
N ARG A 260 -20.33 16.57 3.87
CA ARG A 260 -20.37 17.97 4.29
C ARG A 260 -20.36 18.95 3.10
N LEU A 261 -19.80 18.53 1.97
CA LEU A 261 -19.68 19.33 0.74
C LEU A 261 -20.80 19.01 -0.27
N ASP A 262 -21.79 18.17 0.08
CA ASP A 262 -22.82 17.64 -0.84
C ASP A 262 -22.18 17.09 -2.13
N ALA A 263 -21.03 16.42 -2.00
CA ALA A 263 -20.25 15.94 -3.12
C ALA A 263 -20.83 14.64 -3.68
N SER A 264 -20.93 14.55 -5.00
CA SER A 264 -21.31 13.31 -5.68
C SER A 264 -20.26 12.20 -5.47
N PRO A 265 -20.61 10.90 -5.62
CA PRO A 265 -19.68 9.79 -5.45
C PRO A 265 -18.39 9.94 -6.27
N SER A 266 -18.48 10.44 -7.52
CA SER A 266 -17.29 10.69 -8.35
C SER A 266 -16.43 11.83 -7.82
N GLN A 267 -17.03 12.87 -7.24
CA GLN A 267 -16.28 13.96 -6.61
C GLN A 267 -15.56 13.49 -5.34
N VAL A 268 -16.19 12.65 -4.53
CA VAL A 268 -15.56 12.01 -3.37
C VAL A 268 -14.39 11.11 -3.84
N GLY A 269 -14.61 10.31 -4.89
CA GLY A 269 -13.58 9.51 -5.53
C GLY A 269 -12.41 10.35 -6.05
N LEU A 270 -12.70 11.52 -6.64
CA LEU A 270 -11.68 12.48 -7.09
C LEU A 270 -10.88 13.04 -5.90
N ILE A 271 -11.54 13.47 -4.83
CA ILE A 271 -10.86 13.95 -3.61
C ILE A 271 -9.93 12.85 -3.08
N ALA A 272 -10.42 11.63 -2.93
CA ALA A 272 -9.62 10.49 -2.47
C ALA A 272 -8.44 10.17 -3.41
N ALA A 273 -8.65 10.26 -4.73
CA ALA A 273 -7.62 10.03 -5.74
C ALA A 273 -6.46 11.05 -5.66
N MET A 274 -6.71 12.28 -5.21
CA MET A 274 -5.68 13.30 -5.01
C MET A 274 -4.60 12.85 -4.03
N THR A 275 -4.91 11.94 -3.12
CA THR A 275 -3.90 11.28 -2.28
C THR A 275 -2.84 10.56 -3.13
N GLY A 276 -3.27 9.74 -4.08
CA GLY A 276 -2.36 9.01 -4.96
C GLY A 276 -1.53 9.94 -5.84
N PHE A 277 -2.16 10.93 -6.47
CA PHE A 277 -1.46 11.91 -7.30
C PHE A 277 -0.46 12.74 -6.50
N GLY A 278 -0.81 13.17 -5.29
CA GLY A 278 0.09 13.89 -4.40
C GLY A 278 1.29 13.04 -3.99
N MET A 279 1.07 11.80 -3.58
CA MET A 279 2.16 10.86 -3.22
C MET A 279 3.09 10.59 -4.42
N MET A 280 2.54 10.40 -5.62
CA MET A 280 3.34 10.25 -6.85
C MET A 280 4.19 11.48 -7.11
N THR A 281 3.61 12.68 -7.00
CA THR A 281 4.31 13.96 -7.18
C THR A 281 5.45 14.12 -6.17
N GLY A 282 5.20 13.89 -4.87
CA GLY A 282 6.21 13.99 -3.82
C GLY A 282 7.36 13.00 -4.02
N SER A 283 7.03 11.75 -4.37
CA SER A 283 8.04 10.72 -4.65
C SER A 283 8.87 11.07 -5.89
N PHE A 284 8.24 11.55 -6.96
CA PHE A 284 8.90 11.95 -8.19
C PHE A 284 9.84 13.15 -7.96
N VAL A 285 9.37 14.18 -7.27
CA VAL A 285 10.19 15.35 -6.90
C VAL A 285 11.38 14.94 -6.05
N THR A 286 11.19 14.03 -5.08
CA THR A 286 12.30 13.51 -4.26
C THR A 286 13.35 12.78 -5.12
N GLY A 287 12.91 12.00 -6.09
CA GLY A 287 13.79 11.27 -7.02
C GLY A 287 14.60 12.19 -7.92
N LEU A 288 14.00 13.30 -8.38
CA LEU A 288 14.70 14.28 -9.21
C LEU A 288 15.66 15.18 -8.41
N TRP A 289 15.25 15.55 -7.20
CA TRP A 289 16.02 16.50 -6.37
C TRP A 289 17.21 15.83 -5.66
N GLU A 290 17.15 14.53 -5.40
CA GLU A 290 18.17 13.76 -4.68
C GLU A 290 18.67 14.47 -3.40
N PRO A 291 17.80 14.74 -2.43
CA PRO A 291 18.11 15.64 -1.32
C PRO A 291 19.30 15.14 -0.49
N LYS A 292 20.27 16.00 -0.24
CA LYS A 292 21.44 15.70 0.60
C LYS A 292 21.05 15.42 2.07
N ARG A 293 20.01 16.09 2.56
CA ARG A 293 19.50 15.96 3.94
C ARG A 293 18.19 15.17 3.96
N ARG A 294 18.26 13.88 3.62
CA ARG A 294 17.07 13.00 3.53
C ARG A 294 16.23 12.96 4.80
N GLY A 295 16.85 13.04 6.00
CA GLY A 295 16.14 13.09 7.27
C GLY A 295 15.26 14.33 7.42
N CYS A 296 15.72 15.52 6.94
CA CYS A 296 14.91 16.73 6.95
C CYS A 296 13.70 16.61 6.00
N VAL A 297 13.87 15.99 4.83
CA VAL A 297 12.78 15.76 3.87
C VAL A 297 11.76 14.77 4.44
N TYR A 298 12.23 13.73 5.12
CA TYR A 298 11.42 12.73 5.79
C TYR A 298 10.52 13.33 6.88
N ILE A 299 11.10 14.06 7.83
CA ILE A 299 10.37 14.71 8.93
C ILE A 299 9.53 15.87 8.40
N GLY A 300 10.11 16.69 7.54
CA GLY A 300 9.43 17.84 6.93
C GLY A 300 8.24 17.43 6.09
N GLY A 301 8.32 16.33 5.37
CA GLY A 301 7.20 15.77 4.60
C GLY A 301 6.00 15.40 5.49
N VAL A 302 6.26 14.75 6.63
CA VAL A 302 5.19 14.41 7.59
C VAL A 302 4.60 15.67 8.21
N ALA A 303 5.45 16.57 8.71
CA ALA A 303 5.01 17.84 9.33
C ALA A 303 4.20 18.70 8.34
N PHE A 304 4.67 18.82 7.11
CA PHE A 304 3.98 19.54 6.04
C PHE A 304 2.63 18.90 5.72
N GLY A 305 2.58 17.55 5.54
CA GLY A 305 1.34 16.84 5.29
C GLY A 305 0.32 17.04 6.41
N LEU A 306 0.73 16.91 7.67
CA LEU A 306 -0.14 17.14 8.84
C LEU A 306 -0.67 18.57 8.88
N LEU A 307 0.19 19.57 8.61
CA LEU A 307 -0.22 20.98 8.58
C LEU A 307 -1.30 21.22 7.51
N ILE A 308 -1.14 20.64 6.33
CA ILE A 308 -2.08 20.82 5.21
C ILE A 308 -3.37 19.99 5.38
N LEU A 309 -3.40 19.00 6.25
CA LEU A 309 -4.66 18.35 6.61
C LEU A 309 -5.63 19.28 7.36
N ILE A 310 -5.14 20.38 7.99
CA ILE A 310 -6.00 21.38 8.63
C ILE A 310 -6.90 22.07 7.59
N PRO A 311 -6.36 22.74 6.53
CA PRO A 311 -7.21 23.33 5.49
C PRO A 311 -8.03 22.28 4.72
N PHE A 312 -7.58 21.03 4.61
CA PHE A 312 -8.42 19.93 4.09
C PHE A 312 -9.66 19.74 4.96
N GLY A 313 -9.49 19.64 6.28
CA GLY A 313 -10.58 19.51 7.23
C GLY A 313 -11.55 20.73 7.25
N LEU A 314 -11.06 21.92 6.92
CA LEU A 314 -11.83 23.18 6.88
C LEU A 314 -12.34 23.54 5.48
N SER A 315 -12.16 22.68 4.48
CA SER A 315 -12.56 22.98 3.10
C SER A 315 -14.07 23.17 2.96
N ASN A 316 -14.46 24.17 2.14
CA ASN A 316 -15.85 24.54 1.88
C ASN A 316 -16.26 24.25 0.43
N SER A 317 -15.43 23.61 -0.35
CA SER A 317 -15.71 23.21 -1.72
C SER A 317 -14.89 22.01 -2.15
N VAL A 318 -15.42 21.23 -3.09
CA VAL A 318 -14.75 20.06 -3.65
C VAL A 318 -13.37 20.39 -4.24
N PRO A 319 -13.19 21.47 -5.04
CA PRO A 319 -11.85 21.82 -5.55
C PRO A 319 -10.85 22.15 -4.45
N MET A 320 -11.29 22.84 -3.38
CA MET A 320 -10.44 23.16 -2.24
C MET A 320 -10.01 21.89 -1.49
N ALA A 321 -10.95 20.99 -1.24
CA ALA A 321 -10.65 19.70 -0.58
C ALA A 321 -9.69 18.85 -1.43
N ALA A 322 -9.93 18.75 -2.72
CA ALA A 322 -9.07 18.02 -3.66
C ALA A 322 -7.64 18.59 -3.70
N LEU A 323 -7.51 19.91 -3.82
CA LEU A 323 -6.21 20.58 -3.85
C LEU A 323 -5.47 20.44 -2.50
N ALA A 324 -6.16 20.66 -1.40
CA ALA A 324 -5.57 20.52 -0.06
C ALA A 324 -5.07 19.10 0.17
N LEU A 325 -5.85 18.09 -0.22
CA LEU A 325 -5.46 16.69 -0.07
C LEU A 325 -4.30 16.31 -0.98
N PHE A 326 -4.29 16.81 -2.23
CA PHE A 326 -3.15 16.65 -3.15
C PHE A 326 -1.84 17.20 -2.53
N VAL A 327 -1.91 18.42 -1.99
CA VAL A 327 -0.75 19.09 -1.38
C VAL A 327 -0.32 18.36 -0.09
N ALA A 328 -1.25 17.95 0.77
CA ALA A 328 -0.95 17.16 1.98
C ALA A 328 -0.27 15.83 1.62
N ALA A 329 -0.80 15.13 0.63
CA ALA A 329 -0.30 13.83 0.17
C ALA A 329 1.07 13.92 -0.51
N THR A 330 1.43 15.09 -1.07
CA THR A 330 2.79 15.34 -1.56
C THR A 330 3.82 15.21 -0.43
N GLY A 331 3.49 15.68 0.78
CA GLY A 331 4.28 15.43 1.99
C GLY A 331 4.42 13.95 2.32
N GLY A 332 3.35 13.18 2.17
CA GLY A 332 3.37 11.72 2.29
C GLY A 332 4.28 11.05 1.25
N GLY A 333 4.35 11.60 0.03
CA GLY A 333 5.27 11.16 -1.01
C GLY A 333 6.75 11.38 -0.65
N PHE A 334 7.09 12.54 -0.08
CA PHE A 334 8.44 12.83 0.44
C PHE A 334 8.83 11.85 1.55
N PHE A 335 7.93 11.61 2.49
CA PHE A 335 8.10 10.62 3.55
C PHE A 335 8.34 9.23 2.98
N GLY A 336 7.46 8.73 2.13
CA GLY A 336 7.53 7.36 1.58
C GLY A 336 8.78 7.10 0.75
N ALA A 337 9.20 8.07 -0.08
CA ALA A 337 10.39 7.94 -0.93
C ALA A 337 11.71 7.87 -0.14
N THR A 338 11.76 8.45 1.05
CA THR A 338 12.99 8.50 1.88
C THR A 338 13.05 7.45 2.98
N GLN A 339 11.90 6.90 3.38
CA GLN A 339 11.73 6.02 4.55
C GLN A 339 12.67 4.81 4.56
N SER A 340 12.54 3.92 3.58
CA SER A 340 13.32 2.68 3.53
C SER A 340 14.82 2.95 3.39
N THR A 341 15.18 3.98 2.61
CA THR A 341 16.59 4.36 2.41
C THR A 341 17.22 4.82 3.73
N LEU A 342 16.49 5.61 4.54
CA LEU A 342 16.98 6.06 5.84
C LEU A 342 17.16 4.90 6.81
N VAL A 343 16.19 3.98 6.89
CA VAL A 343 16.31 2.78 7.73
C VAL A 343 17.55 1.98 7.35
N LEU A 344 17.73 1.68 6.06
CA LEU A 344 18.85 0.88 5.56
C LEU A 344 20.21 1.56 5.72
N ALA A 345 20.26 2.90 5.68
CA ALA A 345 21.50 3.67 5.89
C ALA A 345 21.91 3.78 7.37
N THR A 346 20.98 3.52 8.31
CA THR A 346 21.20 3.72 9.74
C THR A 346 21.72 2.46 10.43
N VAL A 347 21.62 1.29 9.77
CA VAL A 347 21.97 0.00 10.36
C VAL A 347 23.02 -0.75 9.53
N PRO A 348 23.90 -1.58 10.16
CA PRO A 348 24.79 -2.49 9.46
C PRO A 348 24.05 -3.46 8.54
N ASN A 349 24.73 -4.00 7.53
CA ASN A 349 24.14 -4.88 6.53
C ASN A 349 23.45 -6.11 7.14
N GLU A 350 24.06 -6.68 8.19
CA GLU A 350 23.59 -7.89 8.90
C GLU A 350 22.26 -7.66 9.64
N MET A 351 21.96 -6.41 9.97
CA MET A 351 20.76 -6.04 10.75
C MET A 351 19.63 -5.43 9.89
N ARG A 352 19.83 -5.28 8.58
CA ARG A 352 18.87 -4.65 7.67
C ARG A 352 17.50 -5.35 7.66
N GLY A 353 17.49 -6.67 7.66
CA GLY A 353 16.25 -7.46 7.71
C GLY A 353 15.43 -7.16 8.96
N ARG A 354 16.09 -7.15 10.13
CA ARG A 354 15.47 -6.83 11.44
C ARG A 354 14.92 -5.40 11.47
N ALA A 355 15.71 -4.43 10.99
CA ALA A 355 15.28 -3.04 10.93
C ALA A 355 14.06 -2.82 10.01
N MET A 356 13.99 -3.54 8.88
CA MET A 356 12.82 -3.51 7.98
C MET A 356 11.60 -4.20 8.60
N GLY A 357 11.80 -5.25 9.40
CA GLY A 357 10.72 -5.86 10.20
C GLY A 357 10.13 -4.88 11.21
N LEU A 358 10.97 -4.14 11.94
CA LEU A 358 10.55 -3.09 12.86
C LEU A 358 9.84 -1.93 12.14
N LEU A 359 10.31 -1.57 10.94
CA LEU A 359 9.62 -0.58 10.11
C LEU A 359 8.20 -1.05 9.75
N SER A 360 8.02 -2.30 9.38
CA SER A 360 6.70 -2.87 9.10
C SER A 360 5.77 -2.82 10.32
N MET A 361 6.31 -3.07 11.53
CA MET A 361 5.56 -2.92 12.78
C MET A 361 5.18 -1.46 13.06
N ALA A 362 6.08 -0.51 12.79
CA ALA A 362 5.80 0.92 12.96
C ALA A 362 4.69 1.40 11.99
N ILE A 363 4.64 0.85 10.76
CA ILE A 363 3.54 1.08 9.81
C ILE A 363 2.21 0.53 10.37
N GLY A 364 2.25 -0.52 11.18
CA GLY A 364 1.09 -1.06 11.91
C GLY A 364 0.42 -0.09 12.89
N ALA A 365 0.95 1.13 13.11
CA ALA A 365 0.25 2.18 13.84
C ALA A 365 -0.97 2.75 13.08
N LEU A 366 -1.06 2.52 11.76
CA LEU A 366 -2.16 3.02 10.92
C LEU A 366 -3.55 2.55 11.39
N PRO A 367 -3.85 1.24 11.58
CA PRO A 367 -5.16 0.81 12.06
C PRO A 367 -5.48 1.33 13.46
N VAL A 368 -4.48 1.52 14.32
CA VAL A 368 -4.68 2.12 15.65
C VAL A 368 -5.05 3.58 15.50
N GLY A 369 -4.37 4.33 14.64
CA GLY A 369 -4.71 5.73 14.34
C GLY A 369 -6.12 5.88 13.78
N THR A 370 -6.51 5.07 12.79
CA THR A 370 -7.87 5.09 12.24
C THR A 370 -8.94 4.75 13.28
N PHE A 371 -8.67 3.85 14.22
CA PHE A 371 -9.59 3.51 15.30
C PHE A 371 -9.75 4.63 16.33
N VAL A 372 -8.63 5.26 16.73
CA VAL A 372 -8.62 6.25 17.83
C VAL A 372 -9.12 7.62 17.37
N LEU A 373 -8.83 8.00 16.12
CA LEU A 373 -9.16 9.32 15.57
C LEU A 373 -10.54 9.37 14.88
N GLY A 374 -11.21 8.23 14.69
CA GLY A 374 -12.57 8.13 14.14
C GLY A 374 -13.62 8.06 15.19
#